data_69a7719588d609a23f436740e79fcd7e
#
_entry.id   69a7719588d609a23f436740e79fcd7e
#
_cell.length_a   1.000
_cell.length_b   1.000
_cell.length_c   1.000
_cell.angle_alpha   90.00
_cell.angle_beta   90.00
_cell.angle_gamma   90.00
#
_symmetry.space_group_name_H-M   'P 1'
#
loop_
_entity.id
_entity.type
_entity.pdbx_description
1 polymer ?
#
loop_
_entity_poly.entity_id
_entity_poly.type
_entity_poly.pdbx_seq_one_letter_code
_entity_poly.pdbx_strand_id
1 'polypeptide(L)'
;HAGPDISHRIPEDFPGVYGELAQGINTVIFEHLDSIRAAIDVLNQYAAGNLTLDAQRLPGTRAFLHEAMDAAKASLLAINTQIQHLASAAAAGDFSQRGDADRFDHDFKVMIEQLNSMMQVADGNLGQLSQLLQAIAEGDLTARMDGQFHGVFARMRDDANTTVAQLTQIVGQIQASAGSITL
;
A
#
# COMPACT_ATOMS: atom_id res chain seq x y z
N HIS A 1 28.10 -33.15 -3.48
CA HIS A 1 27.12 -34.14 -3.00
C HIS A 1 25.82 -33.87 -3.72
N ALA A 2 25.49 -34.66 -4.76
CA ALA A 2 24.13 -34.74 -5.24
C ALA A 2 23.30 -35.36 -4.09
N GLY A 3 22.32 -34.63 -3.58
CA GLY A 3 21.35 -35.18 -2.63
C GLY A 3 20.59 -36.36 -3.28
N PRO A 4 19.91 -37.19 -2.48
CA PRO A 4 19.15 -38.30 -3.03
C PRO A 4 18.14 -37.76 -4.05
N ASP A 5 18.22 -38.22 -5.28
CA ASP A 5 17.26 -37.87 -6.33
C ASP A 5 15.94 -38.62 -6.06
N ILE A 6 14.99 -37.93 -5.48
CA ILE A 6 13.64 -38.44 -5.17
C ILE A 6 12.72 -38.49 -6.39
N SER A 7 13.21 -38.09 -7.58
CA SER A 7 12.44 -38.18 -8.83
C SER A 7 12.42 -39.62 -9.42
N HIS A 8 13.29 -40.50 -8.96
CA HIS A 8 13.32 -41.87 -9.40
C HIS A 8 12.15 -42.71 -8.84
N ARG A 9 11.39 -43.34 -9.72
CA ARG A 9 10.34 -44.29 -9.35
C ARG A 9 11.00 -45.65 -9.00
N ILE A 10 10.46 -46.30 -7.97
CA ILE A 10 10.80 -47.70 -7.69
C ILE A 10 10.19 -48.52 -8.83
N PRO A 11 10.96 -49.49 -9.45
CA PRO A 11 10.38 -50.38 -10.44
C PRO A 11 9.17 -51.12 -9.89
N GLU A 12 8.08 -51.18 -10.66
CA GLU A 12 6.79 -51.77 -10.23
C GLU A 12 6.60 -53.20 -10.79
N ASP A 13 7.56 -53.67 -11.54
CA ASP A 13 7.58 -55.00 -12.22
C ASP A 13 7.96 -56.15 -11.30
N PHE A 14 8.06 -55.92 -10.00
CA PHE A 14 8.26 -56.98 -9.01
C PHE A 14 7.00 -57.84 -8.86
N PRO A 15 7.12 -59.19 -8.78
CA PRO A 15 5.95 -60.07 -8.61
C PRO A 15 5.35 -59.96 -7.21
N GLY A 16 4.02 -60.08 -7.14
CA GLY A 16 3.25 -60.17 -5.89
C GLY A 16 3.36 -58.93 -5.00
N VAL A 17 3.42 -59.12 -3.70
CA VAL A 17 3.37 -58.07 -2.66
C VAL A 17 4.45 -56.99 -2.83
N TYR A 18 5.58 -57.31 -3.42
CA TYR A 18 6.67 -56.34 -3.63
C TYR A 18 6.32 -55.31 -4.73
N GLY A 19 5.59 -55.71 -5.78
CA GLY A 19 5.09 -54.80 -6.80
C GLY A 19 4.01 -53.87 -6.23
N GLU A 20 3.06 -54.38 -5.45
CA GLU A 20 2.05 -53.61 -4.76
C GLU A 20 2.68 -52.61 -3.79
N LEU A 21 3.71 -53.03 -3.05
CA LEU A 21 4.43 -52.14 -2.14
C LEU A 21 5.16 -51.00 -2.90
N ALA A 22 5.85 -51.34 -4.00
CA ALA A 22 6.54 -50.35 -4.85
C ALA A 22 5.57 -49.35 -5.41
N GLN A 23 4.40 -49.78 -5.90
CA GLN A 23 3.34 -48.93 -6.41
C GLN A 23 2.80 -48.04 -5.31
N GLY A 24 2.50 -48.55 -4.12
CA GLY A 24 2.02 -47.77 -2.98
C GLY A 24 3.01 -46.69 -2.57
N ILE A 25 4.30 -47.00 -2.48
CA ILE A 25 5.35 -46.03 -2.15
C ILE A 25 5.45 -44.96 -3.24
N ASN A 26 5.50 -45.36 -4.52
CA ASN A 26 5.55 -44.39 -5.63
C ASN A 26 4.34 -43.44 -5.59
N THR A 27 3.15 -43.98 -5.40
CA THR A 27 1.90 -43.17 -5.33
C THR A 27 2.00 -42.12 -4.23
N VAL A 28 2.36 -42.52 -3.01
CA VAL A 28 2.46 -41.59 -1.88
C VAL A 28 3.52 -40.51 -2.13
N ILE A 29 4.70 -40.89 -2.63
CA ILE A 29 5.80 -39.94 -2.87
C ILE A 29 5.40 -38.95 -3.97
N PHE A 30 4.92 -39.46 -5.12
CA PHE A 30 4.64 -38.56 -6.27
C PHE A 30 3.42 -37.67 -6.05
N GLU A 31 2.36 -38.16 -5.42
CA GLU A 31 1.24 -37.30 -5.02
C GLU A 31 1.69 -36.19 -4.07
N HIS A 32 2.62 -36.48 -3.16
CA HIS A 32 3.16 -35.47 -2.26
C HIS A 32 4.00 -34.43 -3.00
N LEU A 33 4.87 -34.87 -3.91
CA LEU A 33 5.70 -33.98 -4.73
C LEU A 33 4.85 -33.11 -5.65
N ASP A 34 3.83 -33.66 -6.28
CA ASP A 34 2.92 -32.93 -7.16
C ASP A 34 2.12 -31.87 -6.37
N SER A 35 1.71 -32.20 -5.15
CA SER A 35 1.04 -31.23 -4.26
C SER A 35 1.97 -30.07 -3.88
N ILE A 36 3.25 -30.35 -3.61
CA ILE A 36 4.25 -29.31 -3.31
C ILE A 36 4.51 -28.44 -4.53
N ARG A 37 4.66 -29.04 -5.73
CA ARG A 37 4.86 -28.27 -6.98
C ARG A 37 3.68 -27.35 -7.24
N ALA A 38 2.47 -27.86 -7.15
CA ALA A 38 1.25 -27.05 -7.32
C ALA A 38 1.19 -25.87 -6.34
N ALA A 39 1.57 -26.10 -5.08
CA ALA A 39 1.64 -25.04 -4.07
C ALA A 39 2.70 -23.97 -4.42
N ILE A 40 3.89 -24.40 -4.86
CA ILE A 40 4.96 -23.49 -5.28
C ILE A 40 4.51 -22.66 -6.50
N ASP A 41 3.85 -23.27 -7.47
CA ASP A 41 3.35 -22.57 -8.65
C ASP A 41 2.33 -21.48 -8.28
N VAL A 42 1.41 -21.77 -7.36
CA VAL A 42 0.48 -20.76 -6.84
C VAL A 42 1.19 -19.65 -6.07
N LEU A 43 2.17 -19.99 -5.22
CA LEU A 43 2.99 -18.98 -4.51
C LEU A 43 3.77 -18.08 -5.46
N ASN A 44 4.29 -18.64 -6.56
CA ASN A 44 4.94 -17.84 -7.61
C ASN A 44 3.97 -16.86 -8.27
N GLN A 45 2.69 -17.26 -8.45
CA GLN A 45 1.65 -16.35 -8.94
C GLN A 45 1.36 -15.24 -7.93
N TYR A 46 1.29 -15.56 -6.63
CA TYR A 46 1.12 -14.53 -5.59
C TYR A 46 2.29 -13.55 -5.57
N ALA A 47 3.53 -14.06 -5.68
CA ALA A 47 4.73 -13.22 -5.77
C ALA A 47 4.74 -12.32 -7.01
N ALA A 48 4.13 -12.77 -8.12
CA ALA A 48 3.94 -11.96 -9.32
C ALA A 48 2.74 -10.98 -9.24
N GLY A 49 2.03 -10.96 -8.11
CA GLY A 49 0.85 -10.11 -7.90
C GLY A 49 -0.47 -10.69 -8.42
N ASN A 50 -0.47 -11.92 -8.94
CA ASN A 50 -1.70 -12.60 -9.36
C ASN A 50 -2.33 -13.31 -8.16
N LEU A 51 -3.27 -12.64 -7.51
CA LEU A 51 -4.00 -13.15 -6.34
C LEU A 51 -5.35 -13.78 -6.71
N THR A 52 -5.61 -14.09 -8.00
CA THR A 52 -6.88 -14.69 -8.43
C THR A 52 -6.94 -16.18 -8.23
N LEU A 53 -5.78 -16.86 -8.18
CA LEU A 53 -5.71 -18.31 -8.04
C LEU A 53 -5.93 -18.74 -6.58
N ASP A 54 -6.55 -19.90 -6.42
CA ASP A 54 -6.70 -20.57 -5.13
C ASP A 54 -5.75 -21.76 -5.03
N ALA A 55 -5.28 -22.05 -3.83
CA ALA A 55 -4.51 -23.25 -3.56
C ALA A 55 -5.38 -24.49 -3.68
N GLN A 56 -4.79 -25.58 -4.21
CA GLN A 56 -5.44 -26.88 -4.26
C GLN A 56 -5.81 -27.36 -2.85
N ARG A 57 -7.05 -27.80 -2.67
CA ARG A 57 -7.51 -28.35 -1.38
C ARG A 57 -6.94 -29.74 -1.15
N LEU A 58 -6.13 -29.87 -0.13
CA LEU A 58 -5.48 -31.11 0.25
C LEU A 58 -6.16 -31.74 1.46
N PRO A 59 -6.39 -33.07 1.46
CA PRO A 59 -7.07 -33.74 2.56
C PRO A 59 -6.15 -34.00 3.75
N GLY A 60 -6.77 -34.21 4.92
CA GLY A 60 -6.09 -34.66 6.15
C GLY A 60 -5.03 -33.68 6.65
N THR A 61 -3.91 -34.22 7.11
CA THR A 61 -2.81 -33.40 7.69
C THR A 61 -2.14 -32.45 6.70
N ARG A 62 -2.36 -32.62 5.39
CA ARG A 62 -1.83 -31.71 4.36
C ARG A 62 -2.65 -30.42 4.23
N ALA A 63 -3.80 -30.32 4.90
CA ALA A 63 -4.66 -29.14 4.87
C ALA A 63 -3.94 -27.86 5.29
N PHE A 64 -2.99 -27.96 6.23
CA PHE A 64 -2.21 -26.80 6.70
C PHE A 64 -1.54 -26.01 5.57
N LEU A 65 -1.19 -26.67 4.46
CA LEU A 65 -0.50 -26.02 3.33
C LEU A 65 -1.43 -25.04 2.62
N HIS A 66 -2.64 -25.48 2.24
CA HIS A 66 -3.58 -24.56 1.58
C HIS A 66 -4.17 -23.53 2.55
N GLU A 67 -4.33 -23.86 3.84
CA GLU A 67 -4.74 -22.91 4.87
C GLU A 67 -3.72 -21.78 5.05
N ALA A 68 -2.44 -22.11 5.09
CA ALA A 68 -1.37 -21.12 5.16
C ALA A 68 -1.31 -20.23 3.89
N MET A 69 -1.54 -20.82 2.71
CA MET A 69 -1.59 -20.09 1.44
C MET A 69 -2.81 -19.19 1.37
N ASP A 70 -3.97 -19.63 1.85
CA ASP A 70 -5.18 -18.81 1.95
C ASP A 70 -4.97 -17.62 2.89
N ALA A 71 -4.32 -17.82 4.03
CA ALA A 71 -3.99 -16.77 4.97
C ALA A 71 -3.03 -15.73 4.33
N ALA A 72 -2.00 -16.20 3.63
CA ALA A 72 -1.07 -15.33 2.90
C ALA A 72 -1.80 -14.53 1.80
N LYS A 73 -2.63 -15.19 1.00
CA LYS A 73 -3.46 -14.53 -0.04
C LYS A 73 -4.38 -13.48 0.57
N ALA A 74 -5.07 -13.81 1.66
CA ALA A 74 -5.97 -12.89 2.34
C ALA A 74 -5.24 -11.63 2.84
N SER A 75 -4.05 -11.79 3.42
CA SER A 75 -3.21 -10.68 3.87
C SER A 75 -2.75 -9.79 2.71
N LEU A 76 -2.31 -10.39 1.60
CA LEU A 76 -1.90 -9.66 0.39
C LEU A 76 -3.07 -8.90 -0.26
N LEU A 77 -4.27 -9.50 -0.30
CA LEU A 77 -5.47 -8.84 -0.80
C LEU A 77 -5.89 -7.67 0.11
N ALA A 78 -5.82 -7.86 1.42
CA ALA A 78 -6.19 -6.84 2.38
C ALA A 78 -5.27 -5.61 2.28
N ILE A 79 -3.93 -5.80 2.22
CA ILE A 79 -2.98 -4.70 2.07
C ILE A 79 -3.16 -3.98 0.73
N ASN A 80 -3.33 -4.73 -0.36
CA ASN A 80 -3.58 -4.15 -1.69
C ASN A 80 -4.85 -3.29 -1.71
N THR A 81 -5.92 -3.75 -1.06
CA THR A 81 -7.17 -2.99 -0.94
C THR A 81 -6.96 -1.66 -0.21
N GLN A 82 -6.20 -1.64 0.89
CA GLN A 82 -5.90 -0.42 1.63
C GLN A 82 -5.07 0.56 0.80
N ILE A 83 -4.06 0.06 0.10
CA ILE A 83 -3.22 0.89 -0.79
C ILE A 83 -4.06 1.51 -1.91
N GLN A 84 -4.90 0.72 -2.58
CA GLN A 84 -5.78 1.19 -3.65
C GLN A 84 -6.79 2.23 -3.14
N HIS A 85 -7.34 2.02 -1.95
CA HIS A 85 -8.24 2.97 -1.32
C HIS A 85 -7.58 4.33 -1.11
N LEU A 86 -6.41 4.35 -0.46
CA LEU A 86 -5.66 5.58 -0.19
C LEU A 86 -5.17 6.26 -1.47
N ALA A 87 -4.69 5.49 -2.45
CA ALA A 87 -4.25 6.01 -3.74
C ALA A 87 -5.41 6.64 -4.52
N SER A 88 -6.59 6.01 -4.51
CA SER A 88 -7.79 6.55 -5.16
C SER A 88 -8.29 7.82 -4.49
N ALA A 89 -8.27 7.86 -3.16
CA ALA A 89 -8.64 9.05 -2.39
C ALA A 89 -7.67 10.21 -2.69
N ALA A 90 -6.36 9.96 -2.67
CA ALA A 90 -5.35 10.95 -3.00
C ALA A 90 -5.50 11.48 -4.45
N ALA A 91 -5.78 10.60 -5.41
CA ALA A 91 -6.03 10.97 -6.81
C ALA A 91 -7.31 11.83 -6.97
N ALA A 92 -8.30 11.64 -6.09
CA ALA A 92 -9.50 12.48 -6.02
C ALA A 92 -9.29 13.80 -5.25
N GLY A 93 -8.11 14.02 -4.65
CA GLY A 93 -7.83 15.19 -3.81
C GLY A 93 -8.32 15.05 -2.37
N ASP A 94 -8.84 13.89 -1.99
CA ASP A 94 -9.29 13.60 -0.62
C ASP A 94 -8.13 13.02 0.21
N PHE A 95 -7.38 13.88 0.85
CA PHE A 95 -6.28 13.50 1.72
C PHE A 95 -6.72 13.24 3.18
N SER A 96 -8.02 13.32 3.48
CA SER A 96 -8.55 13.07 4.82
C SER A 96 -8.64 11.58 5.15
N GLN A 97 -8.60 10.71 4.15
CA GLN A 97 -8.71 9.27 4.30
C GLN A 97 -7.50 8.66 5.00
N ARG A 98 -7.76 7.60 5.78
CA ARG A 98 -6.70 6.84 6.48
C ARG A 98 -6.95 5.34 6.30
N GLY A 99 -5.86 4.60 6.13
CA GLY A 99 -5.89 3.14 6.15
C GLY A 99 -5.89 2.61 7.59
N ASP A 100 -6.53 1.47 7.78
CA ASP A 100 -6.58 0.78 9.08
C ASP A 100 -5.30 -0.03 9.30
N ALA A 101 -4.28 0.60 9.92
CA ALA A 101 -3.00 -0.02 10.20
C ALA A 101 -3.08 -1.14 11.26
N ASP A 102 -4.06 -1.09 12.15
CA ASP A 102 -4.19 -2.07 13.24
C ASP A 102 -4.70 -3.44 12.77
N ARG A 103 -5.15 -3.53 11.50
CA ARG A 103 -5.47 -4.81 10.85
C ARG A 103 -4.24 -5.60 10.43
N PHE A 104 -3.06 -5.03 10.51
CA PHE A 104 -1.83 -5.61 9.99
C PHE A 104 -0.75 -5.67 11.08
N ASP A 105 0.17 -6.59 10.86
CA ASP A 105 1.36 -6.74 11.69
C ASP A 105 2.62 -6.42 10.89
N HIS A 106 3.72 -6.23 11.59
CA HIS A 106 5.07 -6.06 11.03
C HIS A 106 5.13 -5.02 9.90
N ASP A 107 5.75 -5.36 8.79
CA ASP A 107 6.02 -4.44 7.68
C ASP A 107 4.75 -3.92 6.99
N PHE A 108 3.66 -4.70 6.98
CA PHE A 108 2.40 -4.24 6.43
C PHE A 108 1.76 -3.14 7.28
N LYS A 109 1.86 -3.25 8.62
CA LYS A 109 1.43 -2.18 9.52
C LYS A 109 2.23 -0.90 9.27
N VAL A 110 3.55 -1.01 9.24
CA VAL A 110 4.46 0.13 8.98
C VAL A 110 4.13 0.80 7.63
N MET A 111 3.85 0.02 6.60
CA MET A 111 3.50 0.54 5.28
C MET A 111 2.21 1.39 5.33
N ILE A 112 1.16 0.93 5.99
CA ILE A 112 -0.09 1.71 6.13
C ILE A 112 0.12 2.94 7.01
N GLU A 113 0.89 2.86 8.10
CA GLU A 113 1.24 4.01 8.93
C GLU A 113 1.99 5.09 8.14
N GLN A 114 2.94 4.69 7.28
CA GLN A 114 3.67 5.63 6.42
C GLN A 114 2.77 6.28 5.36
N LEU A 115 1.85 5.53 4.75
CA LEU A 115 0.85 6.08 3.85
C LEU A 115 -0.10 7.03 4.56
N ASN A 116 -0.54 6.70 5.78
CA ASN A 116 -1.35 7.58 6.61
C ASN A 116 -0.61 8.89 6.95
N SER A 117 0.68 8.81 7.27
CA SER A 117 1.53 9.97 7.51
C SER A 117 1.65 10.86 6.26
N MET A 118 1.84 10.26 5.09
CA MET A 118 1.88 11.00 3.82
C MET A 118 0.56 11.71 3.56
N MET A 119 -0.58 11.05 3.73
CA MET A 119 -1.91 11.64 3.58
C MET A 119 -2.12 12.78 4.56
N GLN A 120 -1.72 12.61 5.82
CA GLN A 120 -1.84 13.64 6.86
C GLN A 120 -1.03 14.90 6.54
N VAL A 121 0.19 14.74 6.06
CA VAL A 121 1.06 15.86 5.69
C VAL A 121 0.44 16.63 4.51
N ALA A 122 -0.06 15.93 3.49
CA ALA A 122 -0.72 16.55 2.36
C ALA A 122 -2.00 17.30 2.77
N ASP A 123 -2.86 16.65 3.56
CA ASP A 123 -4.10 17.21 4.08
C ASP A 123 -3.86 18.50 4.87
N GLY A 124 -2.94 18.46 5.84
CA GLY A 124 -2.62 19.62 6.67
C GLY A 124 -2.03 20.78 5.87
N ASN A 125 -1.12 20.50 4.94
CA ASN A 125 -0.47 21.56 4.16
C ASN A 125 -1.41 22.20 3.14
N LEU A 126 -2.23 21.42 2.45
CA LEU A 126 -3.22 21.92 1.50
C LEU A 126 -4.38 22.63 2.23
N GLY A 127 -4.76 22.13 3.41
CA GLY A 127 -5.74 22.79 4.28
C GLY A 127 -5.28 24.19 4.69
N GLN A 128 -4.05 24.37 5.12
CA GLN A 128 -3.51 25.70 5.47
C GLN A 128 -3.46 26.65 4.26
N LEU A 129 -3.08 26.13 3.08
CA LEU A 129 -3.10 26.93 1.86
C LEU A 129 -4.53 27.38 1.52
N SER A 130 -5.50 26.49 1.62
CA SER A 130 -6.90 26.80 1.38
C SER A 130 -7.42 27.87 2.36
N GLN A 131 -7.07 27.74 3.65
CA GLN A 131 -7.43 28.73 4.67
C GLN A 131 -6.83 30.12 4.37
N LEU A 132 -5.55 30.18 3.95
CA LEU A 132 -4.91 31.41 3.56
C LEU A 132 -5.62 32.06 2.35
N LEU A 133 -5.91 31.27 1.31
CA LEU A 133 -6.60 31.75 0.12
C LEU A 133 -8.01 32.26 0.45
N GLN A 134 -8.71 31.59 1.36
CA GLN A 134 -10.00 32.05 1.85
C GLN A 134 -9.90 33.40 2.61
N ALA A 135 -8.92 33.53 3.52
CA ALA A 135 -8.69 34.77 4.25
C ALA A 135 -8.39 35.94 3.28
N ILE A 136 -7.56 35.70 2.25
CA ILE A 136 -7.33 36.73 1.20
C ILE A 136 -8.60 37.11 0.48
N ALA A 137 -9.46 36.14 0.13
CA ALA A 137 -10.75 36.42 -0.54
C ALA A 137 -11.71 37.20 0.32
N GLU A 138 -11.64 37.05 1.64
CA GLU A 138 -12.41 37.81 2.63
C GLU A 138 -11.80 39.20 2.93
N GLY A 139 -10.63 39.51 2.35
CA GLY A 139 -9.91 40.78 2.53
C GLY A 139 -8.96 40.81 3.74
N ASP A 140 -8.75 39.67 4.41
CA ASP A 140 -7.76 39.56 5.47
C ASP A 140 -6.36 39.32 4.87
N LEU A 141 -5.61 40.39 4.75
CA LEU A 141 -4.22 40.38 4.27
C LEU A 141 -3.20 40.24 5.42
N THR A 142 -3.65 39.87 6.63
CA THR A 142 -2.78 39.61 7.77
C THR A 142 -2.48 38.12 7.92
N ALA A 143 -3.31 37.26 7.36
CA ALA A 143 -3.14 35.81 7.41
C ALA A 143 -1.84 35.35 6.77
N ARG A 144 -1.22 34.33 7.34
CA ARG A 144 0.03 33.71 6.86
C ARG A 144 -0.03 32.20 7.03
N MET A 145 0.73 31.48 6.21
CA MET A 145 1.03 30.08 6.46
C MET A 145 2.22 30.00 7.41
N ASP A 146 1.98 29.45 8.60
CA ASP A 146 2.99 29.32 9.65
C ASP A 146 3.25 27.83 9.93
N GLY A 147 4.51 27.49 10.22
CA GLY A 147 4.91 26.14 10.59
C GLY A 147 6.14 25.63 9.82
N GLN A 148 6.48 24.39 10.10
CA GLN A 148 7.57 23.71 9.41
C GLN A 148 7.05 22.96 8.19
N PHE A 149 7.43 23.41 7.02
CA PHE A 149 7.13 22.78 5.75
C PHE A 149 8.43 22.29 5.10
N HIS A 150 8.34 21.25 4.28
CA HIS A 150 9.47 20.68 3.58
C HIS A 150 9.21 20.57 2.07
N GLY A 151 10.29 20.62 1.28
CA GLY A 151 10.23 20.43 -0.16
C GLY A 151 9.32 21.41 -0.88
N VAL A 152 8.39 20.87 -1.65
CA VAL A 152 7.41 21.64 -2.42
C VAL A 152 6.50 22.49 -1.53
N PHE A 153 6.09 21.97 -0.37
CA PHE A 153 5.22 22.68 0.55
C PHE A 153 5.89 23.89 1.20
N ALA A 154 7.21 23.83 1.45
CA ALA A 154 7.96 25.00 1.91
C ALA A 154 7.95 26.12 0.88
N ARG A 155 8.14 25.80 -0.39
CA ARG A 155 8.05 26.79 -1.48
C ARG A 155 6.64 27.38 -1.59
N MET A 156 5.60 26.54 -1.52
CA MET A 156 4.21 27.01 -1.55
C MET A 156 3.91 27.98 -0.42
N ARG A 157 4.38 27.72 0.82
CA ARG A 157 4.25 28.64 1.95
C ARG A 157 4.94 29.97 1.65
N ASP A 158 6.18 29.94 1.17
CA ASP A 158 6.99 31.15 0.94
C ASP A 158 6.38 31.98 -0.20
N ASP A 159 5.95 31.36 -1.28
CA ASP A 159 5.27 32.04 -2.40
C ASP A 159 3.92 32.62 -1.97
N ALA A 160 3.12 31.89 -1.21
CA ALA A 160 1.84 32.34 -0.71
C ALA A 160 2.01 33.55 0.26
N ASN A 161 2.94 33.46 1.22
CA ASN A 161 3.22 34.55 2.15
C ASN A 161 3.77 35.79 1.44
N THR A 162 4.62 35.61 0.41
CA THR A 162 5.11 36.69 -0.43
C THR A 162 3.99 37.38 -1.19
N THR A 163 3.07 36.59 -1.75
CA THR A 163 1.89 37.12 -2.46
C THR A 163 1.03 37.99 -1.54
N VAL A 164 0.75 37.52 -0.31
CA VAL A 164 -0.02 38.32 0.68
C VAL A 164 0.72 39.61 1.04
N ALA A 165 2.03 39.56 1.22
CA ALA A 165 2.83 40.77 1.52
C ALA A 165 2.76 41.80 0.37
N GLN A 166 2.85 41.35 -0.88
CA GLN A 166 2.70 42.21 -2.07
C GLN A 166 1.31 42.83 -2.16
N LEU A 167 0.25 42.04 -1.93
CA LEU A 167 -1.13 42.54 -1.91
C LEU A 167 -1.32 43.61 -0.82
N THR A 168 -0.79 43.39 0.38
CA THR A 168 -0.83 44.33 1.49
C THR A 168 -0.17 45.66 1.11
N GLN A 169 1.00 45.60 0.44
CA GLN A 169 1.71 46.78 -0.02
C GLN A 169 0.93 47.55 -1.08
N ILE A 170 0.34 46.86 -2.06
CA ILE A 170 -0.50 47.50 -3.12
C ILE A 170 -1.70 48.20 -2.52
N VAL A 171 -2.43 47.53 -1.63
CA VAL A 171 -3.61 48.13 -0.95
C VAL A 171 -3.19 49.34 -0.14
N GLY A 172 -2.08 49.28 0.59
CA GLY A 172 -1.54 50.43 1.34
C GLY A 172 -1.20 51.64 0.44
N GLN A 173 -0.61 51.39 -0.74
CA GLN A 173 -0.30 52.44 -1.71
C GLN A 173 -1.57 53.06 -2.29
N ILE A 174 -2.59 52.27 -2.59
CA ILE A 174 -3.89 52.77 -3.08
C ILE A 174 -4.55 53.65 -2.01
N GLN A 175 -4.56 53.21 -0.75
CA GLN A 175 -5.13 53.97 0.36
C GLN A 175 -4.40 55.32 0.57
N ALA A 176 -3.07 55.31 0.55
CA ALA A 176 -2.27 56.49 0.65
C ALA A 176 -2.53 57.49 -0.49
N SER A 177 -2.63 56.97 -1.73
CA SER A 177 -2.94 57.80 -2.90
C SER A 177 -4.36 58.38 -2.86
N ALA A 178 -5.34 57.61 -2.42
CA ALA A 178 -6.73 58.08 -2.27
C ALA A 178 -6.85 59.16 -1.18
N GLY A 179 -6.14 58.97 -0.04
CA GLY A 179 -6.09 59.98 1.04
C GLY A 179 -5.45 61.30 0.62
N SER A 180 -4.50 61.28 -0.34
CA SER A 180 -3.86 62.52 -0.87
C SER A 180 -4.72 63.29 -1.87
N ILE A 181 -5.78 62.67 -2.42
CA ILE A 181 -6.71 63.31 -3.36
C ILE A 181 -7.87 64.03 -2.62
N THR A 182 -8.07 63.71 -1.35
CA THR A 182 -9.21 64.24 -0.54
C THR A 182 -8.79 65.49 0.27
N LEU A 183 -7.56 65.96 0.16
CA LEU A 183 -7.04 67.21 0.73
C LEU A 183 -6.86 68.29 -0.36
#